data_67b67bdaf0007dd0ff4d56bb8ee992a0
#
_entry.id   67b67bdaf0007dd0ff4d56bb8ee992a0
#
_cell.length_a   1.000
_cell.length_b   1.000
_cell.length_c   1.000
_cell.angle_alpha   90.00
_cell.angle_beta   90.00
_cell.angle_gamma   90.00
#
_symmetry.space_group_name_H-M   'P 1'
#
loop_
_entity.id
_entity.type
_entity.pdbx_description
1 polymer ?
#
loop_
_entity_poly.entity_id
_entity_poly.type
_entity_poly.pdbx_seq_one_letter_code
_entity_poly.pdbx_strand_id
1 'polypeptide(L)'
;QIILKQLSLYVRHRRDCWAYVSGNCPVLAVKQKILGHEYEEMIRDSHSEHGHLDLIIRQGKPIGLSAKDILETKPLPTTMAALYGWGWMTKAKSWLEGLAAMTITEWNQDDRLLGDLGGGHAYRMGQRWVEHLGLTWDDLPNWKAHREADKGHSDMFLPVLAEFAVGAGEAVVIQAARESEELYRAYQAGIADAMEKIS
;
A
#
# COMPACT_ATOMS: atom_id res chain seq x y z
N GLN A 1 6.57 5.17 15.83
CA GLN A 1 7.22 6.12 14.90
C GLN A 1 7.79 5.42 13.65
N ILE A 2 8.55 4.30 13.80
CA ILE A 2 9.20 3.59 12.68
C ILE A 2 8.18 3.23 11.59
N ILE A 3 7.03 2.68 11.95
CA ILE A 3 5.97 2.27 11.00
C ILE A 3 5.62 3.41 10.06
N LEU A 4 5.26 4.61 10.56
CA LEU A 4 4.86 5.73 9.70
C LEU A 4 5.99 6.23 8.82
N LYS A 5 7.23 6.21 9.33
CA LYS A 5 8.40 6.58 8.54
C LYS A 5 8.59 5.63 7.35
N GLN A 6 8.54 4.32 7.58
CA GLN A 6 8.69 3.34 6.50
C GLN A 6 7.48 3.32 5.57
N LEU A 7 6.27 3.49 6.10
CA LEU A 7 5.05 3.60 5.32
C LEU A 7 5.08 4.81 4.36
N SER A 8 5.66 5.94 4.77
CA SER A 8 5.79 7.11 3.89
C SER A 8 6.66 6.83 2.66
N LEU A 9 7.70 6.01 2.82
CA LEU A 9 8.55 5.57 1.70
C LEU A 9 7.78 4.63 0.76
N TYR A 10 7.06 3.68 1.33
CA TYR A 10 6.21 2.75 0.60
C TYR A 10 5.14 3.48 -0.21
N VAL A 11 4.36 4.36 0.41
CA VAL A 11 3.28 5.12 -0.25
C VAL A 11 3.82 5.96 -1.41
N ARG A 12 4.94 6.66 -1.24
CA ARG A 12 5.56 7.45 -2.32
C ARG A 12 6.02 6.57 -3.49
N HIS A 13 6.69 5.46 -3.19
CA HIS A 13 7.20 4.54 -4.21
C HIS A 13 6.07 3.84 -4.99
N ARG A 14 4.93 3.58 -4.37
CA ARG A 14 3.77 3.00 -5.06
C ARG A 14 3.27 3.89 -6.20
N ARG A 15 3.35 5.21 -6.06
CA ARG A 15 2.98 6.16 -7.14
C ARG A 15 3.83 5.93 -8.38
N ASP A 16 5.14 5.74 -8.19
CA ASP A 16 6.04 5.40 -9.29
C ASP A 16 5.68 4.03 -9.89
N CYS A 17 5.42 3.02 -9.08
CA CYS A 17 5.04 1.68 -9.54
C CYS A 17 3.76 1.72 -10.39
N TRP A 18 2.70 2.39 -9.94
CA TRP A 18 1.47 2.54 -10.72
C TRP A 18 1.69 3.32 -12.02
N ALA A 19 2.55 4.33 -12.00
CA ALA A 19 2.94 5.05 -13.22
C ALA A 19 3.64 4.13 -14.23
N TYR A 20 4.53 3.23 -13.78
CA TYR A 20 5.15 2.22 -14.66
C TYR A 20 4.14 1.22 -15.23
N VAL A 21 3.23 0.70 -14.40
CA VAL A 21 2.15 -0.19 -14.87
C VAL A 21 1.30 0.53 -15.91
N SER A 22 0.89 1.77 -15.65
CA SER A 22 0.14 2.59 -16.60
C SER A 22 0.93 2.84 -17.89
N GLY A 23 2.22 3.15 -17.80
CA GLY A 23 3.10 3.38 -18.96
C GLY A 23 3.19 2.14 -19.86
N ASN A 24 3.35 0.96 -19.26
CA ASN A 24 3.51 -0.32 -19.95
C ASN A 24 2.18 -0.91 -20.46
N CYS A 25 1.04 -0.49 -19.91
CA CYS A 25 -0.28 -1.01 -20.29
C CYS A 25 -0.70 -0.49 -21.68
N PRO A 26 -1.09 -1.34 -22.65
CA PRO A 26 -1.57 -0.88 -23.95
C PRO A 26 -3.05 -0.47 -23.95
N VAL A 27 -3.80 -0.75 -22.89
CA VAL A 27 -5.27 -0.59 -22.83
C VAL A 27 -5.64 0.75 -22.20
N LEU A 28 -6.22 1.65 -22.99
CA LEU A 28 -6.56 3.01 -22.55
C LEU A 28 -7.51 3.01 -21.34
N ALA A 29 -8.54 2.16 -21.35
CA ALA A 29 -9.51 2.08 -20.26
C ALA A 29 -8.85 1.68 -18.92
N VAL A 30 -7.84 0.80 -18.97
CA VAL A 30 -7.06 0.42 -17.77
C VAL A 30 -6.19 1.58 -17.29
N LYS A 31 -5.55 2.33 -18.21
CA LYS A 31 -4.80 3.54 -17.85
C LYS A 31 -5.68 4.59 -17.16
N GLN A 32 -6.91 4.80 -17.67
CA GLN A 32 -7.86 5.74 -17.07
C GLN A 32 -8.26 5.30 -15.65
N LYS A 33 -8.45 3.98 -15.44
CA LYS A 33 -8.75 3.41 -14.14
C LYS A 33 -7.58 3.61 -13.15
N ILE A 34 -6.35 3.37 -13.59
CA ILE A 34 -5.14 3.63 -12.78
C ILE A 34 -5.04 5.12 -12.44
N LEU A 35 -5.31 6.01 -13.39
CA LEU A 35 -5.25 7.46 -13.15
C LEU A 35 -6.30 7.91 -12.12
N GLY A 36 -7.50 7.34 -12.17
CA GLY A 36 -8.54 7.58 -11.15
C GLY A 36 -8.08 7.15 -9.76
N HIS A 37 -7.56 5.93 -9.62
CA HIS A 37 -6.99 5.43 -8.39
C HIS A 37 -5.85 6.33 -7.86
N GLU A 38 -4.91 6.73 -8.73
CA GLU A 38 -3.81 7.60 -8.34
C GLU A 38 -4.25 9.01 -7.93
N TYR A 39 -5.35 9.50 -8.51
CA TYR A 39 -5.96 10.75 -8.06
C TYR A 39 -6.46 10.65 -6.61
N GLU A 40 -7.15 9.55 -6.28
CA GLU A 40 -7.63 9.29 -4.91
C GLU A 40 -6.46 9.17 -3.93
N GLU A 41 -5.43 8.45 -4.31
CA GLU A 41 -4.24 8.23 -3.49
C GLU A 41 -3.41 9.49 -3.23
N MET A 42 -3.27 10.37 -4.24
CA MET A 42 -2.37 11.53 -4.14
C MET A 42 -3.06 12.81 -3.75
N ILE A 43 -4.32 12.98 -4.08
CA ILE A 43 -5.02 14.27 -3.95
C ILE A 43 -6.12 14.19 -2.89
N ARG A 44 -7.16 13.38 -3.13
CA ARG A 44 -8.29 13.19 -2.24
C ARG A 44 -9.20 12.07 -2.73
N ASP A 45 -9.93 11.44 -1.81
CA ASP A 45 -10.97 10.48 -2.11
C ASP A 45 -12.31 10.86 -1.45
N SER A 46 -13.28 9.95 -1.45
CA SER A 46 -14.58 10.13 -0.78
C SER A 46 -14.50 10.07 0.76
N HIS A 47 -13.38 9.64 1.31
CA HIS A 47 -13.16 9.44 2.74
C HIS A 47 -12.17 10.44 3.33
N SER A 48 -11.41 11.16 2.48
CA SER A 48 -10.41 12.12 2.87
C SER A 48 -10.25 13.26 1.86
N GLU A 49 -10.19 14.49 2.36
CA GLU A 49 -9.83 15.70 1.59
C GLU A 49 -8.32 15.81 1.33
N HIS A 50 -7.53 14.82 1.74
CA HIS A 50 -6.07 14.81 1.67
C HIS A 50 -5.56 13.50 1.09
N GLY A 51 -4.54 13.58 0.27
CA GLY A 51 -3.83 12.39 -0.22
C GLY A 51 -3.11 11.64 0.91
N HIS A 52 -2.86 10.36 0.69
CA HIS A 52 -2.42 9.44 1.75
C HIS A 52 -1.07 9.82 2.40
N LEU A 53 -0.14 10.45 1.67
CA LEU A 53 1.10 10.95 2.27
C LEU A 53 0.84 12.06 3.30
N ASP A 54 -0.09 12.98 3.01
CA ASP A 54 -0.47 14.03 3.96
C ASP A 54 -1.17 13.44 5.20
N LEU A 55 -2.00 12.40 5.02
CA LEU A 55 -2.62 11.67 6.13
C LEU A 55 -1.57 11.01 7.04
N ILE A 56 -0.51 10.42 6.48
CA ILE A 56 0.62 9.88 7.24
C ILE A 56 1.31 10.98 8.05
N ILE A 57 1.56 12.14 7.44
CA ILE A 57 2.18 13.28 8.13
C ILE A 57 1.31 13.78 9.29
N ARG A 58 0.00 13.88 9.07
CA ARG A 58 -0.96 14.27 10.10
C ARG A 58 -1.00 13.28 11.25
N GLN A 59 -1.05 11.98 10.94
CA GLN A 59 -1.04 10.90 11.94
C GLN A 59 0.29 10.83 12.72
N GLY A 60 1.37 11.34 12.18
CA GLY A 60 2.66 11.44 12.87
C GLY A 60 2.68 12.44 14.03
N LYS A 61 1.87 13.51 13.96
CA LYS A 61 1.92 14.61 14.94
C LYS A 61 1.61 14.18 16.37
N PRO A 62 0.52 13.46 16.67
CA PRO A 62 0.19 13.04 18.03
C PRO A 62 1.22 12.09 18.65
N ILE A 63 2.07 11.46 17.86
CA ILE A 63 3.16 10.61 18.34
C ILE A 63 4.55 11.29 18.28
N GLY A 64 4.58 12.61 18.11
CA GLY A 64 5.80 13.41 18.15
C GLY A 64 6.67 13.37 16.89
N LEU A 65 6.10 13.07 15.72
CA LEU A 65 6.81 13.17 14.44
C LEU A 65 6.49 14.49 13.72
N SER A 66 7.51 15.19 13.27
CA SER A 66 7.37 16.29 12.34
C SER A 66 7.22 15.79 10.89
N ALA A 67 6.74 16.65 10.00
CA ALA A 67 6.73 16.34 8.56
C ALA A 67 8.15 16.02 8.04
N LYS A 68 9.17 16.72 8.54
CA LYS A 68 10.57 16.47 8.17
C LYS A 68 11.03 15.07 8.57
N ASP A 69 10.68 14.59 9.77
CA ASP A 69 11.03 13.26 10.25
C ASP A 69 10.46 12.15 9.36
N ILE A 70 9.30 12.38 8.76
CA ILE A 70 8.62 11.46 7.84
C ILE A 70 9.22 11.56 6.43
N LEU A 71 9.35 12.77 5.89
CA LEU A 71 9.76 13.00 4.50
C LEU A 71 11.24 12.72 4.23
N GLU A 72 12.12 12.95 5.21
CA GLU A 72 13.56 12.74 5.10
C GLU A 72 14.01 11.39 5.68
N THR A 73 13.07 10.51 6.03
CA THR A 73 13.41 9.20 6.57
C THR A 73 14.19 8.35 5.57
N LYS A 74 15.11 7.53 6.09
CA LYS A 74 15.85 6.55 5.29
C LYS A 74 15.16 5.18 5.37
N PRO A 75 15.18 4.42 4.28
CA PRO A 75 14.62 3.06 4.30
C PRO A 75 15.45 2.14 5.20
N LEU A 76 14.77 1.24 5.90
CA LEU A 76 15.41 0.05 6.45
C LEU A 76 15.91 -0.84 5.29
N PRO A 77 16.92 -1.69 5.52
CA PRO A 77 17.43 -2.58 4.45
C PRO A 77 16.34 -3.43 3.80
N THR A 78 15.40 -3.96 4.57
CA THR A 78 14.24 -4.73 4.08
C THR A 78 13.25 -3.86 3.32
N THR A 79 12.98 -2.64 3.79
CA THR A 79 12.18 -1.66 3.05
C THR A 79 12.82 -1.35 1.69
N MET A 80 14.12 -1.05 1.67
CA MET A 80 14.85 -0.75 0.44
C MET A 80 14.78 -1.92 -0.56
N ALA A 81 15.00 -3.15 -0.08
CA ALA A 81 14.91 -4.35 -0.91
C ALA A 81 13.50 -4.54 -1.50
N ALA A 82 12.46 -4.36 -0.70
CA ALA A 82 11.07 -4.45 -1.16
C ALA A 82 10.74 -3.37 -2.20
N LEU A 83 11.15 -2.11 -1.97
CA LEU A 83 10.95 -1.03 -2.94
C LEU A 83 11.65 -1.34 -4.28
N TYR A 84 12.87 -1.86 -4.27
CA TYR A 84 13.57 -2.29 -5.49
C TYR A 84 12.85 -3.45 -6.18
N GLY A 85 12.36 -4.42 -5.40
CA GLY A 85 11.59 -5.55 -5.92
C GLY A 85 10.33 -5.10 -6.66
N TRP A 86 9.49 -4.28 -6.04
CA TRP A 86 8.29 -3.73 -6.68
C TRP A 86 8.63 -2.83 -7.88
N GLY A 87 9.66 -1.99 -7.76
CA GLY A 87 10.12 -1.18 -8.89
C GLY A 87 10.56 -2.04 -10.08
N TRP A 88 11.26 -3.16 -9.84
CA TRP A 88 11.63 -4.11 -10.88
C TRP A 88 10.41 -4.81 -11.48
N MET A 89 9.48 -5.32 -10.64
CA MET A 89 8.27 -6.00 -11.10
C MET A 89 7.42 -5.12 -12.02
N THR A 90 7.27 -3.84 -11.68
CA THR A 90 6.42 -2.92 -12.44
C THR A 90 7.08 -2.32 -13.68
N LYS A 91 8.42 -2.26 -13.71
CA LYS A 91 9.19 -1.75 -14.86
C LYS A 91 9.54 -2.85 -15.89
N ALA A 92 9.96 -4.03 -15.40
CA ALA A 92 10.63 -5.03 -16.22
C ALA A 92 9.74 -6.22 -16.61
N LYS A 93 8.68 -6.49 -15.84
CA LYS A 93 7.70 -7.54 -16.17
C LYS A 93 6.58 -6.99 -17.07
N SER A 94 5.68 -7.85 -17.52
CA SER A 94 4.50 -7.43 -18.26
C SER A 94 3.61 -6.51 -17.42
N TRP A 95 2.81 -5.67 -18.09
CA TRP A 95 1.86 -4.78 -17.41
C TRP A 95 0.84 -5.53 -16.54
N LEU A 96 0.46 -6.76 -16.94
CA LEU A 96 -0.44 -7.60 -16.15
C LEU A 96 0.22 -8.13 -14.88
N GLU A 97 1.49 -8.55 -14.95
CA GLU A 97 2.26 -8.93 -13.75
C GLU A 97 2.44 -7.74 -12.81
N GLY A 98 2.79 -6.57 -13.37
CA GLY A 98 2.88 -5.34 -12.59
C GLY A 98 1.55 -4.96 -11.94
N LEU A 99 0.44 -5.08 -12.69
CA LEU A 99 -0.92 -4.84 -12.17
C LEU A 99 -1.25 -5.80 -11.03
N ALA A 100 -1.00 -7.10 -11.18
CA ALA A 100 -1.24 -8.10 -10.15
C ALA A 100 -0.40 -7.84 -8.90
N ALA A 101 0.89 -7.50 -9.08
CA ALA A 101 1.80 -7.18 -7.99
C ALA A 101 1.35 -5.95 -7.18
N MET A 102 0.72 -4.97 -7.83
CA MET A 102 0.20 -3.79 -7.17
C MET A 102 -1.17 -4.02 -6.54
N THR A 103 -2.04 -4.80 -7.18
CA THR A 103 -3.40 -5.09 -6.68
C THR A 103 -3.37 -5.92 -5.40
N ILE A 104 -2.49 -6.93 -5.29
CA ILE A 104 -2.46 -7.80 -4.10
C ILE A 104 -2.15 -7.02 -2.82
N THR A 105 -1.39 -5.93 -2.92
CA THR A 105 -1.06 -5.11 -1.75
C THR A 105 -2.24 -4.28 -1.23
N GLU A 106 -3.25 -4.00 -2.06
CA GLU A 106 -4.52 -3.41 -1.63
C GLU A 106 -5.34 -4.41 -0.80
N TRP A 107 -5.32 -5.70 -1.19
CA TRP A 107 -6.03 -6.76 -0.47
C TRP A 107 -5.57 -6.94 0.97
N ASN A 108 -4.31 -6.62 1.29
CA ASN A 108 -3.79 -6.66 2.66
C ASN A 108 -4.43 -5.62 3.60
N GLN A 109 -5.15 -4.66 3.04
CA GLN A 109 -5.88 -3.63 3.78
C GLN A 109 -7.37 -3.95 3.92
N ASP A 110 -7.91 -4.87 3.11
CA ASP A 110 -9.34 -5.14 3.03
C ASP A 110 -9.83 -5.99 4.20
N ASP A 111 -10.64 -5.40 5.07
CA ASP A 111 -11.25 -6.07 6.22
C ASP A 111 -12.09 -7.30 5.83
N ARG A 112 -12.72 -7.28 4.64
CA ARG A 112 -13.57 -8.38 4.14
C ARG A 112 -12.76 -9.64 3.84
N LEU A 113 -11.55 -9.46 3.31
CA LEU A 113 -10.66 -10.57 2.93
C LEU A 113 -9.89 -11.14 4.12
N LEU A 114 -9.65 -10.32 5.14
CA LEU A 114 -8.81 -10.65 6.29
C LEU A 114 -9.59 -10.74 7.61
N GLY A 115 -10.91 -10.97 7.54
CA GLY A 115 -11.78 -11.08 8.71
C GLY A 115 -11.30 -12.12 9.72
N ASP A 116 -10.84 -13.29 9.26
CA ASP A 116 -10.31 -14.37 10.10
C ASP A 116 -9.01 -13.97 10.84
N LEU A 117 -8.31 -12.95 10.35
CA LEU A 117 -7.12 -12.38 10.98
C LEU A 117 -7.43 -11.15 11.85
N GLY A 118 -8.71 -10.82 12.04
CA GLY A 118 -9.15 -9.65 12.80
C GLY A 118 -9.25 -8.36 11.99
N GLY A 119 -9.35 -8.47 10.66
CA GLY A 119 -9.49 -7.34 9.73
C GLY A 119 -8.22 -6.99 8.96
N GLY A 120 -8.29 -6.01 8.10
CA GLY A 120 -7.18 -5.49 7.30
C GLY A 120 -6.06 -4.85 8.14
N HIS A 121 -4.93 -4.63 7.52
CA HIS A 121 -3.76 -4.10 8.22
C HIS A 121 -4.04 -2.75 8.89
N ALA A 122 -4.67 -1.81 8.19
CA ALA A 122 -4.99 -0.48 8.71
C ALA A 122 -5.90 -0.56 9.95
N TYR A 123 -6.92 -1.41 9.92
CA TYR A 123 -7.81 -1.62 11.06
C TYR A 123 -7.06 -2.19 12.27
N ARG A 124 -6.32 -3.28 12.08
CA ARG A 124 -5.57 -3.92 13.18
C ARG A 124 -4.52 -2.98 13.79
N MET A 125 -3.83 -2.20 12.96
CA MET A 125 -2.87 -1.21 13.44
C MET A 125 -3.54 -0.07 14.19
N GLY A 126 -4.65 0.45 13.67
CA GLY A 126 -5.43 1.50 14.34
C GLY A 126 -5.91 1.07 15.71
N GLN A 127 -6.50 -0.14 15.81
CA GLN A 127 -6.93 -0.72 17.08
C GLN A 127 -5.79 -0.79 18.10
N ARG A 128 -4.63 -1.31 17.73
CA ARG A 128 -3.47 -1.39 18.61
C ARG A 128 -3.00 -0.02 19.10
N TRP A 129 -3.04 0.99 18.22
CA TRP A 129 -2.64 2.34 18.61
C TRP A 129 -3.64 2.99 19.57
N VAL A 130 -4.94 2.75 19.38
CA VAL A 130 -5.97 3.18 20.33
C VAL A 130 -5.75 2.50 21.69
N GLU A 131 -5.55 1.19 21.69
CA GLU A 131 -5.42 0.38 22.92
C GLU A 131 -4.14 0.67 23.71
N HIS A 132 -3.01 0.85 23.01
CA HIS A 132 -1.70 0.90 23.67
C HIS A 132 -1.08 2.30 23.74
N LEU A 133 -1.50 3.25 22.89
CA LEU A 133 -0.97 4.61 22.87
C LEU A 133 -1.96 5.65 23.42
N GLY A 134 -3.19 5.24 23.77
CA GLY A 134 -4.23 6.14 24.26
C GLY A 134 -4.72 7.14 23.21
N LEU A 135 -4.53 6.84 21.94
CA LEU A 135 -5.00 7.65 20.81
C LEU A 135 -6.46 7.35 20.51
N THR A 136 -7.11 8.24 19.77
CA THR A 136 -8.45 8.04 19.21
C THR A 136 -8.36 7.78 17.70
N TRP A 137 -9.44 7.27 17.10
CA TRP A 137 -9.50 7.13 15.64
C TRP A 137 -9.37 8.47 14.89
N ASP A 138 -9.70 9.60 15.52
CA ASP A 138 -9.51 10.92 14.92
C ASP A 138 -8.04 11.36 14.90
N ASP A 139 -7.21 10.80 15.78
CA ASP A 139 -5.76 10.97 15.76
C ASP A 139 -5.07 10.09 14.69
N LEU A 140 -5.81 9.19 14.06
CA LEU A 140 -5.33 8.18 13.13
C LEU A 140 -5.91 8.35 11.70
N PRO A 141 -5.82 9.55 11.10
CA PRO A 141 -6.50 9.84 9.84
C PRO A 141 -6.08 8.92 8.69
N ASN A 142 -4.82 8.48 8.65
CA ASN A 142 -4.35 7.53 7.64
C ASN A 142 -5.00 6.14 7.80
N TRP A 143 -5.02 5.58 9.01
CA TRP A 143 -5.67 4.29 9.24
C TRP A 143 -7.18 4.36 9.06
N LYS A 144 -7.80 5.48 9.44
CA LYS A 144 -9.23 5.72 9.28
C LYS A 144 -9.63 5.76 7.80
N ALA A 145 -8.90 6.48 6.96
CA ALA A 145 -9.15 6.57 5.53
C ALA A 145 -8.98 5.21 4.83
N HIS A 146 -7.86 4.51 5.06
CA HIS A 146 -7.60 3.20 4.46
C HIS A 146 -8.65 2.16 4.83
N ARG A 147 -9.14 2.16 6.07
CA ARG A 147 -10.19 1.22 6.49
C ARG A 147 -11.45 1.29 5.62
N GLU A 148 -11.78 2.47 5.10
CA GLU A 148 -12.99 2.66 4.29
C GLU A 148 -12.69 2.63 2.78
N ALA A 149 -11.59 3.23 2.33
CA ALA A 149 -11.21 3.32 0.93
C ALA A 149 -10.79 1.97 0.32
N ASP A 150 -10.08 1.14 1.08
CA ASP A 150 -9.43 -0.07 0.55
C ASP A 150 -10.42 -1.15 0.09
N LYS A 151 -11.66 -1.10 0.53
CA LYS A 151 -12.75 -1.95 0.01
C LYS A 151 -13.02 -1.69 -1.48
N GLY A 152 -12.96 -0.44 -1.91
CA GLY A 152 -13.10 -0.06 -3.32
C GLY A 152 -11.84 -0.36 -4.13
N HIS A 153 -10.68 -0.09 -3.56
CA HIS A 153 -9.38 -0.29 -4.22
C HIS A 153 -9.08 -1.77 -4.47
N SER A 154 -9.39 -2.66 -3.50
CA SER A 154 -9.18 -4.10 -3.67
C SER A 154 -10.02 -4.72 -4.79
N ASP A 155 -11.23 -4.21 -5.04
CA ASP A 155 -12.13 -4.69 -6.10
C ASP A 155 -11.83 -4.05 -7.46
N MET A 156 -11.14 -2.92 -7.50
CA MET A 156 -11.02 -2.06 -8.69
C MET A 156 -10.38 -2.78 -9.88
N PHE A 157 -9.31 -3.54 -9.67
CA PHE A 157 -8.52 -4.13 -10.75
C PHE A 157 -8.77 -5.63 -10.96
N LEU A 158 -9.52 -6.29 -10.08
CA LEU A 158 -9.84 -7.71 -10.23
C LEU A 158 -10.54 -8.02 -11.57
N PRO A 159 -11.55 -7.24 -12.03
CA PRO A 159 -12.17 -7.47 -13.34
C PRO A 159 -11.19 -7.33 -14.51
N VAL A 160 -10.22 -6.42 -14.41
CA VAL A 160 -9.17 -6.25 -15.43
C VAL A 160 -8.28 -7.49 -15.49
N LEU A 161 -7.82 -7.99 -14.34
CA LEU A 161 -7.04 -9.21 -14.29
C LEU A 161 -7.82 -10.41 -14.84
N ALA A 162 -9.11 -10.55 -14.48
CA ALA A 162 -9.96 -11.63 -14.99
C ALA A 162 -10.18 -11.56 -16.51
N GLU A 163 -10.27 -10.35 -17.09
CA GLU A 163 -10.46 -10.16 -18.52
C GLU A 163 -9.19 -10.47 -19.33
N PHE A 164 -8.01 -10.04 -18.86
CA PHE A 164 -6.79 -10.07 -19.64
C PHE A 164 -5.83 -11.21 -19.27
N ALA A 165 -5.89 -11.76 -18.06
CA ALA A 165 -5.03 -12.85 -17.61
C ALA A 165 -5.64 -14.23 -17.94
N VAL A 166 -5.85 -14.52 -19.24
CA VAL A 166 -6.48 -15.77 -19.69
C VAL A 166 -5.47 -16.85 -20.04
N GLY A 167 -5.86 -18.12 -19.86
CA GLY A 167 -5.01 -19.26 -20.20
C GLY A 167 -3.71 -19.28 -19.39
N ALA A 168 -2.56 -19.36 -20.07
CA ALA A 168 -1.25 -19.35 -19.42
C ALA A 168 -0.96 -18.04 -18.65
N GLY A 169 -1.63 -16.94 -18.99
CA GLY A 169 -1.50 -15.66 -18.31
C GLY A 169 -1.99 -15.68 -16.86
N GLU A 170 -2.97 -16.53 -16.53
CA GLU A 170 -3.47 -16.68 -15.17
C GLU A 170 -2.37 -17.12 -14.18
N ALA A 171 -1.63 -18.16 -14.54
CA ALA A 171 -0.53 -18.65 -13.68
C ALA A 171 0.56 -17.59 -13.48
N VAL A 172 0.82 -16.76 -14.50
CA VAL A 172 1.84 -15.71 -14.47
C VAL A 172 1.42 -14.58 -13.51
N VAL A 173 0.17 -14.12 -13.58
CA VAL A 173 -0.31 -13.06 -12.68
C VAL A 173 -0.44 -13.54 -11.24
N ILE A 174 -0.85 -14.80 -11.01
CA ILE A 174 -0.88 -15.39 -9.67
C ILE A 174 0.53 -15.46 -9.09
N GLN A 175 1.52 -15.86 -9.88
CA GLN A 175 2.91 -15.88 -9.43
C GLN A 175 3.42 -14.48 -9.09
N ALA A 176 3.13 -13.47 -9.91
CA ALA A 176 3.50 -12.09 -9.63
C ALA A 176 2.85 -11.55 -8.35
N ALA A 177 1.58 -11.87 -8.11
CA ALA A 177 0.91 -11.52 -6.86
C ALA A 177 1.59 -12.17 -5.65
N ARG A 178 1.95 -13.45 -5.72
CA ARG A 178 2.68 -14.16 -4.65
C ARG A 178 4.06 -13.54 -4.37
N GLU A 179 4.82 -13.22 -5.42
CA GLU A 179 6.12 -12.56 -5.27
C GLU A 179 5.98 -11.19 -4.58
N SER A 180 4.97 -10.42 -4.96
CA SER A 180 4.67 -9.14 -4.32
C SER A 180 4.28 -9.29 -2.86
N GLU A 181 3.51 -10.32 -2.52
CA GLU A 181 3.14 -10.63 -1.12
C GLU A 181 4.37 -11.01 -0.28
N GLU A 182 5.32 -11.78 -0.82
CA GLU A 182 6.56 -12.09 -0.11
C GLU A 182 7.42 -10.83 0.12
N LEU A 183 7.47 -9.90 -0.84
CA LEU A 183 8.10 -8.59 -0.63
C LEU A 183 7.41 -7.80 0.48
N TYR A 184 6.07 -7.81 0.53
CA TYR A 184 5.31 -7.14 1.57
C TYR A 184 5.58 -7.74 2.95
N ARG A 185 5.64 -9.08 3.05
CA ARG A 185 6.00 -9.78 4.29
C ARG A 185 7.41 -9.42 4.77
N ALA A 186 8.38 -9.42 3.86
CA ALA A 186 9.76 -9.03 4.20
C ALA A 186 9.85 -7.57 4.67
N TYR A 187 9.10 -6.68 4.02
CA TYR A 187 8.98 -5.28 4.41
C TYR A 187 8.40 -5.14 5.83
N GLN A 188 7.29 -5.81 6.13
CA GLN A 188 6.65 -5.75 7.45
C GLN A 188 7.50 -6.40 8.55
N ALA A 189 8.12 -7.55 8.26
CA ALA A 189 9.02 -8.23 9.19
C ALA A 189 10.20 -7.34 9.60
N GLY A 190 10.81 -6.64 8.62
CA GLY A 190 11.91 -5.72 8.93
C GLY A 190 11.50 -4.51 9.77
N ILE A 191 10.26 -4.04 9.64
CA ILE A 191 9.71 -3.01 10.53
C ILE A 191 9.55 -3.57 11.95
N ALA A 192 8.99 -4.78 12.09
CA ALA A 192 8.83 -5.44 13.39
C ALA A 192 10.17 -5.65 14.08
N ASP A 193 11.17 -6.21 13.39
CA ASP A 193 12.52 -6.40 13.90
C ASP A 193 13.19 -5.09 14.35
N ALA A 194 12.94 -4.01 13.63
CA ALA A 194 13.48 -2.69 13.99
C ALA A 194 12.79 -2.11 15.22
N MET A 195 11.52 -2.43 15.44
CA MET A 195 10.77 -2.01 16.63
C MET A 195 11.22 -2.77 17.88
N GLU A 196 11.45 -4.09 17.78
CA GLU A 196 11.93 -4.92 18.90
C GLU A 196 13.28 -4.47 19.43
N LYS A 197 14.18 -3.96 18.56
CA LYS A 197 15.52 -3.49 18.95
C LYS A 197 15.54 -2.19 19.77
N ILE A 198 14.43 -1.47 19.83
CA ILE A 198 14.32 -0.21 20.60
C ILE A 198 13.37 -0.33 21.80
N SER A 199 12.73 -1.48 21.99
CA SER A 199 11.92 -1.83 23.16
C SER A 199 12.79 -2.27 24.31
#